data_2b937b8a31b6051d47938023e1ef739a
#
_entry.id   2b937b8a31b6051d47938023e1ef739a
#
_cell.length_a   1.000
_cell.length_b   1.000
_cell.length_c   1.000
_cell.angle_alpha   90.00
_cell.angle_beta   90.00
_cell.angle_gamma   90.00
#
_symmetry.space_group_name_H-M   'P 1'
#
loop_
_entity.id
_entity.type
_entity.pdbx_description
1 polymer ?
#
loop_
_entity_poly.entity_id
_entity_poly.type
_entity_poly.pdbx_seq_one_letter_code
_entity_poly.pdbx_strand_id
1 'polypeptide(L)'
;MSGELTVIDHNWIEIKNLTSQIQMPFGAEIFLDGMEVARSLETRDMLVKCENISAGDALVLKREPGNRFDPLAIRVETAEGVNIGYVPREKNGILARLMDAGKLIVAKVRDKQLVDEFFVSIWMDVFLKEI
;
A
#
# COMPACT_ATOMS: atom_id res chain seq x y z
N MET A 1 -20.05 -25.57 -7.65
CA MET A 1 -19.43 -25.24 -8.22
C MET A 1 -19.20 -25.24 -8.57
N SER A 2 -19.49 -25.45 -8.40
CA SER A 2 -18.83 -25.26 -9.07
C SER A 2 -18.58 -25.19 -9.23
N GLY A 3 -18.52 -25.44 -8.98
CA GLY A 3 -17.76 -25.35 -9.53
C GLY A 3 -17.51 -25.17 -9.55
N GLU A 4 -17.00 -25.41 -9.40
CA GLU A 4 -16.22 -25.11 -9.75
C GLU A 4 -15.71 -25.10 -9.38
N LEU A 5 -15.63 -25.36 -8.66
CA LEU A 5 -14.80 -25.16 -8.66
C LEU A 5 -14.32 -25.63 -8.62
N THR A 6 -13.85 -26.00 -8.67
CA THR A 6 -13.17 -26.45 -9.04
C THR A 6 -12.26 -26.66 -8.69
N VAL A 7 -11.66 -27.01 -8.09
CA VAL A 7 -10.63 -26.82 -7.95
C VAL A 7 -9.67 -27.37 -8.49
N ILE A 8 -9.02 -27.52 -8.80
CA ILE A 8 -8.49 -27.78 -9.46
C ILE A 8 -7.42 -28.31 -9.43
N ASP A 9 -6.85 -28.90 -9.30
CA ASP A 9 -6.45 -28.85 -9.33
C ASP A 9 -6.87 -28.80 -9.30
N HIS A 10 -6.41 -29.71 -9.29
CA HIS A 10 -7.42 -29.21 -9.13
C HIS A 10 -7.39 -28.15 -8.36
N ASN A 11 -6.50 -28.23 -7.40
CA ASN A 11 -6.76 -27.07 -6.74
C ASN A 11 -6.25 -25.86 -7.43
N TRP A 12 -5.10 -25.94 -8.06
CA TRP A 12 -4.64 -24.82 -8.86
C TRP A 12 -5.58 -24.53 -10.01
N ILE A 13 -6.09 -25.56 -10.62
CA ILE A 13 -7.05 -25.38 -11.69
C ILE A 13 -8.33 -24.75 -11.16
N GLU A 14 -8.78 -25.16 -10.00
CA GLU A 14 -9.94 -24.54 -9.39
C GLU A 14 -9.69 -23.08 -9.07
N ILE A 15 -8.53 -22.76 -8.51
CA ILE A 15 -8.19 -21.38 -8.22
C ILE A 15 -8.13 -20.58 -9.50
N LYS A 16 -7.50 -21.12 -10.51
CA LYS A 16 -7.43 -20.48 -11.80
C LYS A 16 -8.78 -20.25 -12.42
N ASN A 17 -9.63 -21.28 -12.35
CA ASN A 17 -10.99 -21.17 -12.88
C ASN A 17 -11.81 -20.19 -12.08
N LEU A 18 -11.64 -20.19 -10.77
CA LEU A 18 -12.33 -19.25 -9.91
C LEU A 18 -11.93 -17.83 -10.25
N THR A 19 -10.64 -17.59 -10.42
CA THR A 19 -10.14 -16.28 -10.80
C THR A 19 -10.71 -15.84 -12.14
N SER A 20 -10.76 -16.76 -13.09
CA SER A 20 -11.33 -16.47 -14.41
C SER A 20 -12.81 -16.16 -14.31
N GLN A 21 -13.52 -16.91 -13.48
CA GLN A 21 -14.97 -16.74 -13.32
C GLN A 21 -15.31 -15.47 -12.59
N ILE A 22 -14.50 -15.13 -11.59
CA ILE A 22 -14.70 -13.88 -10.87
C ILE A 22 -14.44 -12.72 -11.79
N GLN A 23 -13.51 -12.89 -12.73
CA GLN A 23 -13.25 -11.85 -13.72
C GLN A 23 -12.91 -10.53 -13.06
N MET A 24 -11.76 -10.50 -12.39
CA MET A 24 -11.30 -9.28 -11.77
C MET A 24 -11.39 -8.14 -12.77
N PRO A 25 -12.19 -7.11 -12.50
CA PRO A 25 -12.32 -6.01 -13.46
C PRO A 25 -11.00 -5.30 -13.62
N PHE A 26 -10.80 -4.73 -14.79
CA PHE A 26 -9.64 -3.90 -15.05
C PHE A 26 -9.56 -2.82 -13.98
N GLY A 27 -8.40 -2.67 -13.35
CA GLY A 27 -8.22 -1.68 -12.30
C GLY A 27 -8.65 -2.16 -10.92
N ALA A 28 -9.02 -3.43 -10.77
CA ALA A 28 -9.37 -3.97 -9.46
C ALA A 28 -8.19 -3.87 -8.50
N GLU A 29 -8.50 -3.69 -7.24
CA GLU A 29 -7.51 -3.57 -6.17
C GLU A 29 -7.62 -4.77 -5.26
N ILE A 30 -6.48 -5.41 -5.00
CA ILE A 30 -6.40 -6.56 -4.10
C ILE A 30 -5.71 -6.09 -2.83
N PHE A 31 -6.41 -6.19 -1.71
CA PHE A 31 -5.85 -5.78 -0.42
C PHE A 31 -4.66 -6.65 -0.06
N LEU A 32 -3.56 -6.03 0.30
CA LEU A 32 -2.36 -6.74 0.71
C LEU A 32 -2.13 -6.67 2.22
N ASP A 33 -2.17 -5.47 2.80
CA ASP A 33 -1.86 -5.32 4.22
C ASP A 33 -2.26 -3.92 4.68
N GLY A 34 -2.50 -3.79 5.99
CA GLY A 34 -2.67 -2.50 6.64
C GLY A 34 -1.46 -2.20 7.48
N MET A 35 -1.04 -0.94 7.52
CA MET A 35 0.15 -0.57 8.27
C MET A 35 0.15 0.91 8.62
N GLU A 36 0.90 1.24 9.65
CA GLU A 36 1.09 2.63 10.02
C GLU A 36 2.24 3.22 9.21
N VAL A 37 2.07 4.44 8.74
CA VAL A 37 3.14 5.16 8.04
C VAL A 37 4.24 5.47 9.03
N ALA A 38 5.46 5.03 8.73
CA ALA A 38 6.61 5.29 9.58
C ALA A 38 7.15 6.70 9.31
N ARG A 39 7.38 7.45 10.37
CA ARG A 39 7.92 8.81 10.22
C ARG A 39 9.41 8.77 10.01
N SER A 40 9.93 9.82 9.39
CA SER A 40 11.36 10.04 9.25
C SER A 40 11.68 11.43 9.76
N LEU A 41 12.98 11.74 9.81
CA LEU A 41 13.40 13.08 10.21
C LEU A 41 12.87 14.15 9.26
N GLU A 42 12.58 13.78 8.03
CA GLU A 42 12.09 14.71 7.01
C GLU A 42 10.61 15.00 7.15
N THR A 43 9.92 14.28 8.03
CA THR A 43 8.49 14.45 8.20
C THR A 43 8.13 15.00 9.57
N ARG A 44 8.96 15.89 10.09
CA ARG A 44 8.75 16.41 11.44
C ARG A 44 7.49 17.24 11.60
N ASP A 45 7.07 17.91 10.54
CA ASP A 45 5.91 18.80 10.60
C ASP A 45 4.63 18.06 10.16
N MET A 46 4.43 16.88 10.71
CA MET A 46 3.32 16.02 10.30
C MET A 46 1.96 16.66 10.52
N LEU A 47 1.80 17.44 11.57
CA LEU A 47 0.51 18.11 11.81
C LEU A 47 0.12 18.99 10.62
N VAL A 48 1.07 19.78 10.12
CA VAL A 48 0.82 20.65 8.99
C VAL A 48 0.66 19.83 7.71
N LYS A 49 1.57 18.88 7.50
CA LYS A 49 1.57 18.08 6.28
C LYS A 49 0.32 17.22 6.14
N CYS A 50 -0.26 16.82 7.25
CA CYS A 50 -1.40 15.92 7.23
C CYS A 50 -2.73 16.59 7.56
N GLU A 51 -2.76 17.93 7.63
CA GLU A 51 -3.98 18.60 8.08
C GLU A 51 -5.16 18.35 7.16
N ASN A 52 -4.92 18.16 5.87
CA ASN A 52 -5.97 17.95 4.88
C ASN A 52 -6.18 16.48 4.53
N ILE A 53 -5.51 15.57 5.21
CA ILE A 53 -5.64 14.14 4.94
C ILE A 53 -6.86 13.60 5.69
N SER A 54 -7.66 12.81 4.99
CA SER A 54 -8.83 12.16 5.56
C SER A 54 -8.87 10.68 5.19
N ALA A 55 -9.60 9.89 5.97
CA ALA A 55 -9.80 8.48 5.65
C ALA A 55 -10.36 8.34 4.24
N GLY A 56 -9.82 7.40 3.51
CA GLY A 56 -10.21 7.15 2.11
C GLY A 56 -9.36 7.88 1.09
N ASP A 57 -8.56 8.85 1.50
CA ASP A 57 -7.72 9.59 0.57
C ASP A 57 -6.64 8.70 0.00
N ALA A 58 -6.33 8.90 -1.29
CA ALA A 58 -5.25 8.16 -1.94
C ALA A 58 -3.90 8.62 -1.46
N LEU A 59 -2.99 7.68 -1.30
CA LEU A 59 -1.58 7.93 -1.03
C LEU A 59 -0.77 7.36 -2.18
N VAL A 60 0.40 7.94 -2.41
CA VAL A 60 1.29 7.52 -3.47
C VAL A 60 2.53 6.89 -2.85
N LEU A 61 2.87 5.68 -3.28
CA LEU A 61 4.05 4.98 -2.80
C LEU A 61 5.15 5.12 -3.84
N LYS A 62 6.33 5.57 -3.42
CA LYS A 62 7.46 5.79 -4.31
C LYS A 62 8.69 5.07 -3.82
N ARG A 63 9.27 4.22 -4.67
CA ARG A 63 10.52 3.54 -4.36
C ARG A 63 11.67 4.55 -4.27
N GLU A 64 12.54 4.30 -3.31
CA GLU A 64 13.77 5.06 -3.16
C GLU A 64 14.97 4.10 -3.11
N PRO A 65 15.32 3.48 -4.24
CA PRO A 65 16.43 2.51 -4.22
C PRO A 65 17.77 3.13 -3.86
N GLY A 66 17.90 4.45 -4.03
CA GLY A 66 19.10 5.18 -3.63
C GLY A 66 19.10 5.67 -2.20
N ASN A 67 18.10 5.29 -1.40
CA ASN A 67 18.05 5.70 -0.01
C ASN A 67 19.27 5.16 0.73
N ARG A 68 20.00 6.07 1.41
CA ARG A 68 21.28 5.71 2.00
C ARG A 68 21.15 4.85 3.26
N PHE A 69 19.97 4.80 3.83
CA PHE A 69 19.72 4.01 5.05
C PHE A 69 19.04 2.69 4.76
N ASP A 70 18.31 2.59 3.63
CA ASP A 70 17.56 1.39 3.32
C ASP A 70 17.27 1.35 1.81
N PRO A 71 17.96 0.47 1.07
CA PRO A 71 17.72 0.37 -0.38
C PRO A 71 16.32 -0.15 -0.74
N LEU A 72 15.59 -0.69 0.23
CA LEU A 72 14.22 -1.13 0.02
C LEU A 72 13.19 -0.08 0.44
N ALA A 73 13.64 1.14 0.73
CA ALA A 73 12.75 2.19 1.19
C ALA A 73 11.66 2.52 0.18
N ILE A 74 10.46 2.75 0.71
CA ILE A 74 9.31 3.18 -0.07
C ILE A 74 8.74 4.40 0.62
N ARG A 75 8.81 5.54 -0.05
CA ARG A 75 8.30 6.80 0.49
C ARG A 75 6.78 6.85 0.31
N VAL A 76 6.10 7.44 1.28
CA VAL A 76 4.65 7.64 1.23
C VAL A 76 4.39 9.13 1.04
N GLU A 77 3.63 9.45 0.02
CA GLU A 77 3.27 10.84 -0.30
C GLU A 77 1.78 10.99 -0.41
N THR A 78 1.32 12.20 -0.16
CA THR A 78 -0.08 12.55 -0.47
C THR A 78 -0.24 12.65 -1.99
N ALA A 79 -1.50 12.73 -2.43
CA ALA A 79 -1.79 12.91 -3.86
C ALA A 79 -1.17 14.20 -4.39
N GLU A 80 -0.95 15.20 -3.54
CA GLU A 80 -0.32 16.46 -3.93
C GLU A 80 1.21 16.41 -3.91
N GLY A 81 1.79 15.26 -3.54
CA GLY A 81 3.23 15.10 -3.57
C GLY A 81 3.93 15.43 -2.25
N VAL A 82 3.20 15.57 -1.16
CA VAL A 82 3.80 15.87 0.13
C VAL A 82 4.28 14.59 0.79
N ASN A 83 5.57 14.52 1.13
CA ASN A 83 6.15 13.36 1.81
C ASN A 83 5.66 13.31 3.26
N ILE A 84 5.00 12.21 3.64
CA ILE A 84 4.50 12.05 5.00
C ILE A 84 5.19 10.91 5.76
N GLY A 85 6.13 10.24 5.13
CA GLY A 85 6.89 9.19 5.79
C GLY A 85 7.22 8.05 4.85
N TYR A 86 7.34 6.86 5.44
CA TYR A 86 7.79 5.67 4.73
C TYR A 86 6.96 4.46 5.11
N VAL A 87 6.94 3.47 4.23
CA VAL A 87 6.44 2.15 4.59
C VAL A 87 7.35 1.59 5.69
N PRO A 88 6.77 1.00 6.75
CA PRO A 88 7.60 0.43 7.82
C PRO A 88 8.63 -0.56 7.27
N ARG A 89 9.80 -0.50 7.86
CA ARG A 89 10.94 -1.28 7.39
C ARG A 89 10.68 -2.79 7.42
N GLU A 90 9.95 -3.24 8.42
CA GLU A 90 9.63 -4.66 8.56
C GLU A 90 8.61 -5.12 7.51
N LYS A 91 8.00 -4.20 6.77
CA LYS A 91 6.99 -4.54 5.77
C LYS A 91 7.37 -4.16 4.35
N ASN A 92 8.47 -3.43 4.18
CA ASN A 92 8.78 -2.88 2.86
C ASN A 92 9.40 -3.89 1.89
N GLY A 93 10.00 -4.97 2.39
CA GLY A 93 10.74 -5.89 1.53
C GLY A 93 9.92 -6.49 0.40
N ILE A 94 8.76 -7.05 0.74
CA ILE A 94 7.89 -7.66 -0.27
C ILE A 94 7.33 -6.59 -1.20
N LEU A 95 6.88 -5.47 -0.65
CA LEU A 95 6.30 -4.40 -1.45
C LEU A 95 7.34 -3.81 -2.42
N ALA A 96 8.56 -3.59 -1.94
CA ALA A 96 9.62 -3.06 -2.79
C ALA A 96 9.91 -4.00 -3.96
N ARG A 97 9.96 -5.30 -3.69
CA ARG A 97 10.23 -6.27 -4.75
C ARG A 97 9.09 -6.34 -5.77
N LEU A 98 7.86 -6.23 -5.31
CA LEU A 98 6.71 -6.19 -6.22
C LEU A 98 6.78 -4.95 -7.10
N MET A 99 7.09 -3.79 -6.50
CA MET A 99 7.20 -2.55 -7.25
C MET A 99 8.34 -2.61 -8.25
N ASP A 100 9.49 -3.16 -7.84
CA ASP A 100 10.64 -3.29 -8.72
C ASP A 100 10.37 -4.27 -9.87
N ALA A 101 9.45 -5.20 -9.67
CA ALA A 101 9.03 -6.14 -10.71
C ALA A 101 7.96 -5.54 -11.62
N GLY A 102 7.63 -4.27 -11.44
CA GLY A 102 6.67 -3.59 -12.30
C GLY A 102 5.23 -3.67 -11.87
N LYS A 103 4.97 -4.18 -10.65
CA LYS A 103 3.60 -4.21 -10.14
C LYS A 103 3.20 -2.84 -9.61
N LEU A 104 1.94 -2.50 -9.79
CA LEU A 104 1.41 -1.24 -9.29
C LEU A 104 0.89 -1.44 -7.87
N ILE A 105 1.54 -0.82 -6.92
CA ILE A 105 1.16 -0.87 -5.51
C ILE A 105 0.63 0.50 -5.13
N VAL A 106 -0.58 0.53 -4.58
CA VAL A 106 -1.26 1.77 -4.20
C VAL A 106 -1.65 1.70 -2.74
N ALA A 107 -1.97 2.86 -2.18
CA ALA A 107 -2.37 2.92 -0.78
C ALA A 107 -3.48 3.95 -0.59
N LYS A 108 -4.25 3.75 0.46
CA LYS A 108 -5.32 4.66 0.88
C LYS A 108 -5.25 4.84 2.37
N VAL A 109 -5.58 6.03 2.83
CA VAL A 109 -5.66 6.31 4.26
C VAL A 109 -6.80 5.50 4.85
N ARG A 110 -6.48 4.69 5.87
CA ARG A 110 -7.50 3.99 6.63
C ARG A 110 -7.99 4.86 7.77
N ASP A 111 -7.04 5.48 8.48
CA ASP A 111 -7.36 6.22 9.69
C ASP A 111 -6.29 7.24 9.97
N LYS A 112 -6.68 8.34 10.58
CA LYS A 112 -5.77 9.38 11.03
C LYS A 112 -6.12 9.73 12.46
N GLN A 113 -5.12 9.66 13.33
CA GLN A 113 -5.32 9.96 14.75
C GLN A 113 -4.29 10.97 15.22
N LEU A 114 -4.78 11.93 15.98
CA LEU A 114 -3.91 12.89 16.67
C LEU A 114 -3.42 12.20 17.94
N VAL A 115 -2.13 11.90 18.00
CA VAL A 115 -1.56 11.18 19.13
C VAL A 115 -1.30 12.14 20.29
N ASP A 116 -0.75 13.34 19.99
CA ASP A 116 -0.59 14.40 20.95
C ASP A 116 -0.48 15.73 20.18
N GLU A 117 -0.01 16.78 20.84
CA GLU A 117 0.05 18.10 20.21
C GLU A 117 0.92 18.16 18.97
N PHE A 118 1.84 17.20 18.82
CA PHE A 118 2.85 17.28 17.77
C PHE A 118 2.83 16.11 16.80
N PHE A 119 2.12 15.03 17.12
CA PHE A 119 2.21 13.80 16.34
C PHE A 119 0.87 13.36 15.81
N VAL A 120 0.89 12.98 14.55
CA VAL A 120 -0.26 12.37 13.87
C VAL A 120 0.13 10.96 13.46
N SER A 121 -0.76 10.01 13.74
CA SER A 121 -0.59 8.63 13.29
C SER A 121 -1.48 8.43 12.08
N ILE A 122 -0.89 7.99 10.97
CA ILE A 122 -1.59 7.69 9.73
C ILE A 122 -1.52 6.20 9.50
N TRP A 123 -2.66 5.54 9.47
CA TRP A 123 -2.76 4.13 9.09
C TRP A 123 -3.25 4.05 7.67
N MET A 124 -2.64 3.19 6.89
CA MET A 124 -2.99 3.04 5.48
C MET A 124 -3.23 1.59 5.14
N ASP A 125 -4.07 1.38 4.14
CA ASP A 125 -4.29 0.09 3.52
C ASP A 125 -3.52 0.08 2.20
N VAL A 126 -2.80 -0.99 1.96
CA VAL A 126 -1.96 -1.15 0.77
C VAL A 126 -2.56 -2.23 -0.12
N PHE A 127 -2.61 -1.94 -1.41
CA PHE A 127 -3.27 -2.78 -2.40
C PHE A 127 -2.36 -3.02 -3.60
N LEU A 128 -2.53 -4.19 -4.21
CA LEU A 128 -2.02 -4.46 -5.55
C LEU A 128 -3.11 -4.09 -6.54
N LYS A 129 -2.79 -3.21 -7.47
CA LYS A 129 -3.78 -2.78 -8.46
C LYS A 129 -3.54 -3.52 -9.77
N GLU A 130 -4.59 -4.14 -10.26
CA GLU A 130 -4.56 -4.83 -11.56
C GLU A 130 -4.74 -3.84 -12.68
N ILE A 131 -3.91 -3.94 -13.69
CA ILE A 131 -3.98 -3.07 -14.86
C ILE A 131 -4.00 -3.88 -16.15
#